data_207f889319475656c87465a46a7b11d0
#
_entry.id   207f889319475656c87465a46a7b11d0
#
_cell.length_a   1.000
_cell.length_b   1.000
_cell.length_c   1.000
_cell.angle_alpha   90.00
_cell.angle_beta   90.00
_cell.angle_gamma   90.00
#
_symmetry.space_group_name_H-M   'P 1'
#
loop_
_entity.id
_entity.type
_entity.pdbx_description
1 polymer ?
#
loop_
_entity_poly.entity_id
_entity_poly.type
_entity_poly.pdbx_seq_one_letter_code
_entity_poly.pdbx_strand_id
1 'polypeptide(L)'
;MNKTGDEMLNILWSGMIIAGILYNVVTGNVSDISNAALDSSKEAVTLCITMLGVMAFWCGLMQIAEDAGLVEKMSGKMQPVIHFLFPQLPKNHPANKHITTNIIANILGLGWAATPAGLQAMEELAKLEESRRSLKGIASNEMCNFLILNISSLQIIPVNIIAYRSQYGSVNPASIVGAGIIATSISTLAGIVYFKIMDRKR
;
A
#
# COMPACT_ATOMS: atom_id res chain seq x y z
N MET A 1 -4.06 -2.62 19.54
CA MET A 1 -5.12 -2.93 18.55
C MET A 1 -6.27 -1.96 18.79
N ASN A 2 -6.53 -1.11 17.82
CA ASN A 2 -7.47 0.01 17.98
C ASN A 2 -8.91 -0.50 17.76
N LYS A 3 -9.63 -0.87 18.83
CA LYS A 3 -11.01 -1.39 18.78
C LYS A 3 -11.97 -0.51 17.96
N THR A 4 -11.77 0.79 17.98
CA THR A 4 -12.62 1.78 17.28
C THR A 4 -12.54 1.71 15.75
N GLY A 5 -11.40 1.39 15.17
CA GLY A 5 -11.23 1.27 13.72
C GLY A 5 -11.89 0.00 13.15
N ASP A 6 -11.71 -1.12 13.86
CA ASP A 6 -12.32 -2.39 13.49
C ASP A 6 -13.84 -2.35 13.62
N GLU A 7 -14.36 -1.69 14.66
CA GLU A 7 -15.80 -1.50 14.88
C GLU A 7 -16.44 -0.63 13.79
N MET A 8 -15.78 0.47 13.37
CA MET A 8 -16.28 1.32 12.29
C MET A 8 -16.34 0.57 10.96
N LEU A 9 -15.30 -0.19 10.62
CA LEU A 9 -15.27 -0.97 9.38
C LEU A 9 -16.37 -2.03 9.37
N ASN A 10 -16.56 -2.74 10.46
CA ASN A 10 -17.61 -3.74 10.62
C ASN A 10 -19.01 -3.14 10.50
N ILE A 11 -19.27 -1.96 11.09
CA ILE A 11 -20.54 -1.24 10.96
C ILE A 11 -20.80 -0.85 9.52
N LEU A 12 -19.76 -0.37 8.80
CA LEU A 12 -19.88 0.06 7.41
C LEU A 12 -20.22 -1.11 6.50
N TRP A 13 -19.50 -2.24 6.60
CA TRP A 13 -19.77 -3.46 5.86
C TRP A 13 -21.14 -4.03 6.15
N SER A 14 -21.50 -4.14 7.44
CA SER A 14 -22.81 -4.64 7.86
C SER A 14 -23.94 -3.75 7.35
N GLY A 15 -23.75 -2.42 7.42
CA GLY A 15 -24.71 -1.44 6.89
C GLY A 15 -24.95 -1.58 5.38
N MET A 16 -23.88 -1.77 4.60
CA MET A 16 -23.97 -1.98 3.15
C MET A 16 -24.72 -3.28 2.83
N ILE A 17 -24.43 -4.38 3.52
CA ILE A 17 -25.09 -5.68 3.32
C ILE A 17 -26.58 -5.56 3.66
N ILE A 18 -26.91 -4.98 4.83
CA ILE A 18 -28.30 -4.80 5.27
C ILE A 18 -29.07 -3.90 4.28
N ALA A 19 -28.47 -2.81 3.82
CA ALA A 19 -29.09 -1.92 2.85
C ALA A 19 -29.37 -2.65 1.52
N GLY A 20 -28.45 -3.48 1.02
CA GLY A 20 -28.65 -4.31 -0.16
C GLY A 20 -29.79 -5.32 0.00
N ILE A 21 -29.85 -6.00 1.14
CA ILE A 21 -30.91 -6.95 1.45
C ILE A 21 -32.28 -6.25 1.51
N LEU A 22 -32.38 -5.14 2.25
CA LEU A 22 -33.62 -4.38 2.38
C LEU A 22 -34.11 -3.87 1.03
N TYR A 23 -33.21 -3.36 0.18
CA TYR A 23 -33.54 -2.92 -1.16
C TYR A 23 -34.18 -4.04 -1.99
N ASN A 24 -33.57 -5.24 -2.01
CA ASN A 24 -34.11 -6.38 -2.74
C ASN A 24 -35.45 -6.90 -2.17
N VAL A 25 -35.63 -6.86 -0.86
CA VAL A 25 -36.91 -7.21 -0.23
C VAL A 25 -38.02 -6.22 -0.64
N VAL A 26 -37.73 -4.92 -0.63
CA VAL A 26 -38.71 -3.87 -0.99
C VAL A 26 -39.05 -3.89 -2.48
N THR A 27 -38.07 -4.23 -3.33
CA THR A 27 -38.28 -4.33 -4.80
C THR A 27 -38.90 -5.68 -5.23
N GLY A 28 -39.10 -6.62 -4.32
CA GLY A 28 -39.68 -7.93 -4.57
C GLY A 28 -38.74 -8.96 -5.22
N ASN A 29 -37.44 -8.66 -5.27
CA ASN A 29 -36.40 -9.48 -5.91
C ASN A 29 -35.61 -10.33 -4.90
N VAL A 30 -36.31 -11.04 -4.00
CA VAL A 30 -35.68 -11.81 -2.90
C VAL A 30 -34.77 -12.93 -3.41
N SER A 31 -35.11 -13.54 -4.57
CA SER A 31 -34.27 -14.56 -5.21
C SER A 31 -32.88 -14.03 -5.60
N ASP A 32 -32.80 -12.76 -5.95
CA ASP A 32 -31.55 -12.13 -6.38
C ASP A 32 -30.51 -12.03 -5.25
N ILE A 33 -30.96 -12.01 -3.99
CA ILE A 33 -30.07 -12.02 -2.82
C ILE A 33 -29.23 -13.30 -2.78
N SER A 34 -29.88 -14.46 -2.94
CA SER A 34 -29.20 -15.76 -2.94
C SER A 34 -28.30 -15.91 -4.17
N ASN A 35 -28.79 -15.52 -5.34
CA ASN A 35 -28.02 -15.56 -6.57
C ASN A 35 -26.80 -14.64 -6.48
N ALA A 36 -26.96 -13.39 -6.02
CA ALA A 36 -25.87 -12.45 -5.83
C ALA A 36 -24.82 -12.98 -4.85
N ALA A 37 -25.23 -13.63 -3.76
CA ALA A 37 -24.30 -14.22 -2.79
C ALA A 37 -23.45 -15.36 -3.41
N LEU A 38 -24.12 -16.24 -4.20
CA LEU A 38 -23.43 -17.33 -4.89
C LEU A 38 -22.51 -16.85 -6.00
N ASP A 39 -22.94 -15.89 -6.79
CA ASP A 39 -22.15 -15.33 -7.89
C ASP A 39 -20.97 -14.51 -7.36
N SER A 40 -21.16 -13.70 -6.31
CA SER A 40 -20.09 -12.99 -5.63
C SER A 40 -19.06 -13.96 -5.03
N SER A 41 -19.51 -15.11 -4.50
CA SER A 41 -18.60 -16.14 -3.97
C SER A 41 -17.74 -16.75 -5.08
N LYS A 42 -18.33 -17.09 -6.23
CA LYS A 42 -17.57 -17.61 -7.39
C LYS A 42 -16.60 -16.56 -7.93
N GLU A 43 -17.06 -15.31 -8.04
CA GLU A 43 -16.23 -14.20 -8.48
C GLU A 43 -15.03 -13.98 -7.54
N ALA A 44 -15.26 -14.02 -6.22
CA ALA A 44 -14.19 -13.90 -5.22
C ALA A 44 -13.14 -15.00 -5.37
N VAL A 45 -13.55 -16.27 -5.56
CA VAL A 45 -12.60 -17.38 -5.75
C VAL A 45 -11.81 -17.21 -7.05
N THR A 46 -12.48 -16.84 -8.14
CA THR A 46 -11.84 -16.61 -9.45
C THR A 46 -10.83 -15.45 -9.34
N LEU A 47 -11.21 -14.39 -8.65
CA LEU A 47 -10.34 -13.24 -8.39
C LEU A 47 -9.11 -13.63 -7.57
N CYS A 48 -9.28 -14.41 -6.49
CA CYS A 48 -8.19 -14.90 -5.68
C CYS A 48 -7.18 -15.73 -6.50
N ILE A 49 -7.65 -16.65 -7.33
CA ILE A 49 -6.77 -17.47 -8.18
C ILE A 49 -6.02 -16.61 -9.19
N THR A 50 -6.71 -15.69 -9.85
CA THR A 50 -6.12 -14.77 -10.82
C THR A 50 -5.06 -13.88 -10.18
N MET A 51 -5.39 -13.29 -9.03
CA MET A 51 -4.45 -12.43 -8.28
C MET A 51 -3.26 -13.20 -7.75
N LEU A 52 -3.46 -14.45 -7.32
CA LEU A 52 -2.36 -15.33 -6.91
C LEU A 52 -1.37 -15.55 -8.06
N GLY A 53 -1.87 -15.83 -9.28
CA GLY A 53 -1.02 -16.00 -10.45
C GLY A 53 -0.26 -14.72 -10.82
N VAL A 54 -0.93 -13.57 -10.85
CA VAL A 54 -0.31 -12.28 -11.13
C VAL A 54 0.74 -11.94 -10.08
N MET A 55 0.43 -12.13 -8.79
CA MET A 55 1.36 -11.87 -7.70
C MET A 55 2.57 -12.79 -7.75
N ALA A 56 2.38 -14.09 -7.97
CA ALA A 56 3.48 -15.05 -8.09
C ALA A 56 4.43 -14.67 -9.23
N PHE A 57 3.89 -14.27 -10.38
CA PHE A 57 4.68 -13.81 -11.52
C PHE A 57 5.53 -12.57 -11.17
N TRP A 58 4.90 -11.55 -10.57
CA TRP A 58 5.61 -10.32 -10.20
C TRP A 58 6.61 -10.53 -9.07
N CYS A 59 6.30 -11.39 -8.08
CA CYS A 59 7.27 -11.77 -7.05
C CYS A 59 8.49 -12.48 -7.65
N GLY A 60 8.27 -13.36 -8.63
CA GLY A 60 9.36 -14.01 -9.36
C GLY A 60 10.23 -13.02 -10.12
N LEU A 61 9.63 -12.06 -10.83
CA LEU A 61 10.37 -10.98 -11.50
C LEU A 61 11.18 -10.13 -10.53
N MET A 62 10.59 -9.82 -9.36
CA MET A 62 11.30 -9.05 -8.33
C MET A 62 12.47 -9.82 -7.75
N GLN A 63 12.32 -11.12 -7.52
CA GLN A 63 13.40 -11.96 -7.05
C GLN A 63 14.57 -11.97 -8.06
N ILE A 64 14.29 -12.07 -9.35
CA ILE A 64 15.31 -11.97 -10.40
C ILE A 64 16.01 -10.60 -10.36
N ALA A 65 15.27 -9.52 -10.16
CA ALA A 65 15.82 -8.18 -10.05
C ALA A 65 16.71 -8.00 -8.81
N GLU A 66 16.34 -8.60 -7.69
CA GLU A 66 17.15 -8.64 -6.47
C GLU A 66 18.45 -9.43 -6.69
N ASP A 67 18.35 -10.65 -7.22
CA ASP A 67 19.50 -11.52 -7.51
C ASP A 67 20.47 -10.88 -8.53
N ALA A 68 19.94 -10.09 -9.46
CA ALA A 68 20.74 -9.30 -10.40
C ALA A 68 21.40 -8.04 -9.76
N GLY A 69 21.19 -7.79 -8.47
CA GLY A 69 21.72 -6.64 -7.75
C GLY A 69 21.10 -5.30 -8.16
N LEU A 70 19.94 -5.32 -8.84
CA LEU A 70 19.27 -4.10 -9.30
C LEU A 70 18.74 -3.29 -8.11
N VAL A 71 18.15 -3.95 -7.14
CA VAL A 71 17.62 -3.33 -5.92
C VAL A 71 18.75 -2.68 -5.12
N GLU A 72 19.90 -3.32 -5.03
CA GLU A 72 21.08 -2.82 -4.32
C GLU A 72 21.67 -1.57 -5.01
N LYS A 73 21.76 -1.58 -6.34
CA LYS A 73 22.17 -0.41 -7.12
C LYS A 73 21.19 0.76 -7.02
N MET A 74 19.89 0.47 -7.01
CA MET A 74 18.85 1.49 -6.78
C MET A 74 18.92 2.05 -5.36
N SER A 75 19.11 1.21 -4.36
CA SER A 75 19.27 1.63 -2.97
C SER A 75 20.41 2.63 -2.79
N GLY A 76 21.55 2.39 -3.40
CA GLY A 76 22.67 3.33 -3.35
C GLY A 76 22.33 4.70 -3.94
N LYS A 77 21.60 4.74 -5.05
CA LYS A 77 21.18 5.99 -5.69
C LYS A 77 20.04 6.70 -4.92
N MET A 78 19.26 5.98 -4.14
CA MET A 78 18.13 6.53 -3.36
C MET A 78 18.56 7.14 -2.02
N GLN A 79 19.78 6.89 -1.55
CA GLN A 79 20.26 7.45 -0.27
C GLN A 79 20.07 8.97 -0.14
N PRO A 80 20.37 9.81 -1.15
CA PRO A 80 20.13 11.25 -1.04
C PRO A 80 18.64 11.59 -0.92
N VAL A 81 17.77 10.83 -1.58
CA VAL A 81 16.30 10.99 -1.49
C VAL A 81 15.81 10.60 -0.09
N ILE A 82 16.28 9.47 0.44
CA ILE A 82 15.94 9.03 1.79
C ILE A 82 16.38 10.06 2.82
N HIS A 83 17.61 10.58 2.70
CA HIS A 83 18.10 11.60 3.62
C HIS A 83 17.33 12.92 3.51
N PHE A 84 16.87 13.27 2.32
CA PHE A 84 15.97 14.42 2.13
C PHE A 84 14.61 14.17 2.78
N LEU A 85 14.02 13.00 2.63
CA LEU A 85 12.71 12.67 3.20
C LEU A 85 12.76 12.51 4.73
N PHE A 86 13.84 11.91 5.25
CA PHE A 86 14.05 11.58 6.67
C PHE A 86 15.35 12.18 7.22
N PRO A 87 15.43 13.51 7.37
CA PRO A 87 16.68 14.18 7.72
C PRO A 87 17.20 13.84 9.14
N GLN A 88 16.32 13.43 10.03
CA GLN A 88 16.68 13.06 11.40
C GLN A 88 17.08 11.58 11.54
N LEU A 89 16.93 10.78 10.49
CA LEU A 89 17.33 9.38 10.50
C LEU A 89 18.86 9.26 10.32
N PRO A 90 19.60 8.59 11.24
CA PRO A 90 21.03 8.40 11.09
C PRO A 90 21.37 7.63 9.80
N LYS A 91 22.42 8.06 9.10
CA LYS A 91 22.79 7.51 7.77
C LYS A 91 23.03 6.00 7.76
N ASN A 92 23.55 5.43 8.85
CA ASN A 92 23.86 4.01 8.96
C ASN A 92 22.81 3.21 9.75
N HIS A 93 21.63 3.78 9.99
CA HIS A 93 20.59 3.09 10.74
C HIS A 93 19.93 1.98 9.88
N PRO A 94 19.64 0.79 10.46
CA PRO A 94 19.02 -0.33 9.73
C PRO A 94 17.70 0.04 9.02
N ALA A 95 16.92 0.95 9.60
CA ALA A 95 15.68 1.45 9.00
C ALA A 95 15.88 2.00 7.57
N ASN A 96 17.05 2.57 7.24
CA ASN A 96 17.32 3.10 5.90
C ASN A 96 17.18 2.02 4.81
N LYS A 97 17.71 0.82 5.08
CA LYS A 97 17.61 -0.31 4.15
C LYS A 97 16.15 -0.71 3.93
N HIS A 98 15.40 -0.88 5.01
CA HIS A 98 14.00 -1.33 4.95
C HIS A 98 13.08 -0.28 4.32
N ILE A 99 13.26 1.01 4.64
CA ILE A 99 12.54 2.12 4.01
C ILE A 99 12.83 2.14 2.50
N THR A 100 14.10 2.04 2.12
CA THR A 100 14.50 2.04 0.71
C THR A 100 13.90 0.88 -0.06
N THR A 101 13.98 -0.33 0.49
CA THR A 101 13.38 -1.54 -0.10
C THR A 101 11.87 -1.39 -0.26
N ASN A 102 11.18 -0.88 0.77
CA ASN A 102 9.75 -0.62 0.72
C ASN A 102 9.38 0.38 -0.38
N ILE A 103 10.10 1.50 -0.47
CA ILE A 103 9.86 2.52 -1.50
C ILE A 103 10.10 1.95 -2.90
N ILE A 104 11.19 1.22 -3.12
CA ILE A 104 11.49 0.59 -4.41
C ILE A 104 10.38 -0.39 -4.81
N ALA A 105 9.96 -1.26 -3.88
CA ALA A 105 8.88 -2.21 -4.13
C ALA A 105 7.56 -1.50 -4.48
N ASN A 106 7.21 -0.43 -3.79
CA ASN A 106 6.03 0.39 -4.09
C ASN A 106 6.14 1.06 -5.47
N ILE A 107 7.27 1.67 -5.80
CA ILE A 107 7.53 2.27 -7.14
C ILE A 107 7.31 1.24 -8.24
N LEU A 108 7.78 0.01 -8.04
CA LEU A 108 7.62 -1.10 -8.98
C LEU A 108 6.19 -1.71 -8.97
N GLY A 109 5.29 -1.19 -8.14
CA GLY A 109 3.91 -1.66 -8.07
C GLY A 109 3.69 -2.95 -7.27
N LEU A 110 4.69 -3.35 -6.50
CA LEU A 110 4.72 -4.59 -5.72
C LEU A 110 4.25 -4.37 -4.27
N GLY A 111 3.10 -3.72 -4.09
CA GLY A 111 2.60 -3.31 -2.77
C GLY A 111 2.61 -4.44 -1.72
N TRP A 112 2.29 -5.67 -2.11
CA TRP A 112 2.32 -6.82 -1.20
C TRP A 112 3.75 -7.21 -0.79
N ALA A 113 4.72 -7.16 -1.71
CA ALA A 113 6.13 -7.40 -1.41
C ALA A 113 6.75 -6.25 -0.59
N ALA A 114 6.20 -5.05 -0.69
CA ALA A 114 6.61 -3.92 0.12
C ALA A 114 6.22 -4.04 1.59
N THR A 115 5.16 -4.79 1.93
CA THR A 115 4.61 -4.88 3.28
C THR A 115 5.62 -5.42 4.31
N PRO A 116 6.33 -6.55 4.09
CA PRO A 116 7.33 -7.02 5.06
C PRO A 116 8.43 -6.00 5.33
N ALA A 117 8.95 -5.36 4.27
CA ALA A 117 9.96 -4.32 4.41
C ALA A 117 9.42 -3.08 5.15
N GLY A 118 8.14 -2.73 4.92
CA GLY A 118 7.46 -1.65 5.64
C GLY A 118 7.32 -1.93 7.13
N LEU A 119 6.94 -3.14 7.50
CA LEU A 119 6.83 -3.56 8.91
C LEU A 119 8.20 -3.53 9.61
N GLN A 120 9.25 -4.04 8.96
CA GLN A 120 10.61 -3.99 9.48
C GLN A 120 11.12 -2.54 9.62
N ALA A 121 10.81 -1.66 8.66
CA ALA A 121 11.12 -0.25 8.75
C ALA A 121 10.48 0.40 9.98
N MET A 122 9.18 0.13 10.21
CA MET A 122 8.45 0.66 11.37
C MET A 122 8.99 0.13 12.70
N GLU A 123 9.37 -1.15 12.76
CA GLU A 123 9.98 -1.75 13.95
C GLU A 123 11.32 -1.06 14.29
N GLU A 124 12.19 -0.88 13.29
CA GLU A 124 13.47 -0.21 13.49
C GLU A 124 13.31 1.27 13.86
N LEU A 125 12.33 1.98 13.28
CA LEU A 125 12.00 3.35 13.65
C LEU A 125 11.46 3.44 15.09
N ALA A 126 10.66 2.45 15.53
CA ALA A 126 10.18 2.38 16.90
C ALA A 126 11.33 2.18 17.90
N LYS A 127 12.27 1.26 17.61
CA LYS A 127 13.49 1.06 18.43
C LYS A 127 14.33 2.34 18.51
N LEU A 128 14.46 3.08 17.40
CA LEU A 128 15.18 4.34 17.36
C LEU A 128 14.51 5.38 18.27
N GLU A 129 13.18 5.49 18.23
CA GLU A 129 12.45 6.44 19.07
C GLU A 129 12.52 6.07 20.55
N GLU A 130 12.42 4.79 20.90
CA GLU A 130 12.61 4.32 22.28
C GLU A 130 14.01 4.66 22.81
N SER A 131 15.03 4.65 21.97
CA SER A 131 16.41 5.04 22.34
C SER A 131 16.58 6.56 22.53
N ARG A 132 15.79 7.37 21.81
CA ARG A 132 15.85 8.85 21.85
C ARG A 132 15.02 9.45 22.98
N ARG A 133 13.85 8.91 23.20
CA ARG A 133 12.86 9.41 24.16
C ARG A 133 12.27 8.22 24.90
N SER A 134 12.37 8.18 26.20
CA SER A 134 11.76 7.12 27.04
C SER A 134 10.21 7.06 26.98
N LEU A 135 9.57 7.70 26.02
CA LEU A 135 8.11 7.78 25.88
C LEU A 135 7.63 6.63 24.99
N LYS A 136 7.17 5.55 25.60
CA LYS A 136 6.54 4.42 24.90
C LYS A 136 5.17 4.82 24.35
N GLY A 137 4.89 4.41 23.10
CA GLY A 137 3.57 4.52 22.50
C GLY A 137 3.28 5.82 21.74
N ILE A 138 4.26 6.69 21.54
CA ILE A 138 4.15 7.90 20.71
C ILE A 138 4.95 7.66 19.42
N ALA A 139 4.27 7.84 18.26
CA ALA A 139 4.94 7.73 16.97
C ALA A 139 5.90 8.90 16.73
N SER A 140 7.11 8.60 16.24
CA SER A 140 8.07 9.63 15.82
C SER A 140 7.63 10.32 14.52
N ASN A 141 8.26 11.46 14.20
CA ASN A 141 8.01 12.13 12.94
C ASN A 141 8.39 11.23 11.75
N GLU A 142 9.49 10.49 11.86
CA GLU A 142 9.93 9.55 10.83
C GLU A 142 8.90 8.44 10.58
N MET A 143 8.27 7.92 11.65
CA MET A 143 7.19 6.92 11.53
C MET A 143 5.97 7.52 10.82
N CYS A 144 5.57 8.74 11.20
CA CYS A 144 4.45 9.44 10.57
C CYS A 144 4.74 9.74 9.09
N ASN A 145 5.92 10.25 8.77
CA ASN A 145 6.36 10.57 7.42
C ASN A 145 6.39 9.33 6.53
N PHE A 146 6.89 8.21 7.08
CA PHE A 146 6.93 6.93 6.39
C PHE A 146 5.52 6.41 6.07
N LEU A 147 4.58 6.52 7.02
CA LEU A 147 3.18 6.15 6.79
C LEU A 147 2.52 7.04 5.73
N ILE A 148 2.71 8.36 5.79
CA ILE A 148 2.18 9.30 4.79
C ILE A 148 2.71 8.96 3.40
N LEU A 149 3.99 8.65 3.28
CA LEU A 149 4.62 8.26 2.02
C LEU A 149 4.01 6.95 1.46
N ASN A 150 3.80 5.95 2.30
CA ASN A 150 3.17 4.69 1.90
C ASN A 150 1.70 4.88 1.50
N ILE A 151 0.92 5.68 2.25
CA ILE A 151 -0.49 5.96 1.96
C ILE A 151 -0.63 6.76 0.65
N SER A 152 0.34 7.61 0.30
CA SER A 152 0.34 8.36 -0.96
C SER A 152 0.48 7.47 -2.20
N SER A 153 0.84 6.20 -2.00
CA SER A 153 0.85 5.13 -3.02
C SER A 153 1.67 5.47 -4.27
N LEU A 154 2.93 5.84 -4.11
CA LEU A 154 3.82 6.09 -5.25
C LEU A 154 4.03 4.79 -6.04
N GLN A 155 3.32 4.63 -7.15
CA GLN A 155 3.41 3.48 -8.04
C GLN A 155 3.63 3.93 -9.49
N ILE A 156 4.65 3.38 -10.15
CA ILE A 156 4.84 3.57 -11.60
C ILE A 156 3.96 2.59 -12.37
N ILE A 157 3.85 1.35 -11.89
CA ILE A 157 3.06 0.30 -12.53
C ILE A 157 1.98 -0.14 -11.55
N PRO A 158 0.69 0.26 -11.74
CA PRO A 158 -0.40 -0.17 -10.88
C PRO A 158 -0.85 -1.59 -11.23
N VAL A 159 -0.01 -2.58 -10.87
CA VAL A 159 -0.17 -3.99 -11.26
C VAL A 159 -1.55 -4.54 -10.91
N ASN A 160 -2.04 -4.25 -9.70
CA ASN A 160 -3.35 -4.73 -9.25
C ASN A 160 -4.49 -4.18 -10.12
N ILE A 161 -4.45 -2.89 -10.46
CA ILE A 161 -5.48 -2.26 -11.29
C ILE A 161 -5.44 -2.81 -12.71
N ILE A 162 -4.25 -3.05 -13.26
CA ILE A 162 -4.08 -3.67 -14.58
C ILE A 162 -4.67 -5.09 -14.57
N ALA A 163 -4.40 -5.87 -13.53
CA ALA A 163 -4.93 -7.23 -13.37
C ALA A 163 -6.47 -7.23 -13.30
N TYR A 164 -7.05 -6.38 -12.47
CA TYR A 164 -8.52 -6.23 -12.39
C TYR A 164 -9.13 -5.81 -13.74
N ARG A 165 -8.56 -4.80 -14.38
CA ARG A 165 -9.04 -4.36 -15.71
C ARG A 165 -8.97 -5.48 -16.75
N SER A 166 -7.91 -6.29 -16.72
CA SER A 166 -7.76 -7.45 -17.61
C SER A 166 -8.84 -8.49 -17.33
N GLN A 167 -9.09 -8.81 -16.06
CA GLN A 167 -10.09 -9.78 -15.64
C GLN A 167 -11.52 -9.37 -16.04
N TYR A 168 -11.84 -8.08 -15.94
CA TYR A 168 -13.15 -7.54 -16.33
C TYR A 168 -13.24 -7.14 -17.81
N GLY A 169 -12.39 -7.71 -18.67
CA GLY A 169 -12.50 -7.62 -20.12
C GLY A 169 -12.14 -6.27 -20.72
N SER A 170 -11.31 -5.47 -20.06
CA SER A 170 -10.82 -4.22 -20.66
C SER A 170 -10.00 -4.50 -21.91
N VAL A 171 -10.30 -3.83 -23.01
CA VAL A 171 -9.57 -3.95 -24.29
C VAL A 171 -8.10 -3.52 -24.14
N ASN A 172 -7.82 -2.56 -23.29
CA ASN A 172 -6.45 -2.11 -23.00
C ASN A 172 -6.27 -1.90 -21.49
N PRO A 173 -5.96 -2.96 -20.73
CA PRO A 173 -5.77 -2.88 -19.28
C PRO A 173 -4.67 -1.91 -18.85
N ALA A 174 -3.60 -1.82 -19.64
CA ALA A 174 -2.43 -0.98 -19.32
C ALA A 174 -2.64 0.52 -19.59
N SER A 175 -3.72 0.93 -20.25
CA SER A 175 -3.98 2.36 -20.56
C SER A 175 -4.06 3.26 -19.32
N ILE A 176 -4.32 2.69 -18.14
CA ILE A 176 -4.38 3.43 -16.87
C ILE A 176 -3.01 3.87 -16.35
N VAL A 177 -1.91 3.30 -16.86
CA VAL A 177 -0.56 3.53 -16.32
C VAL A 177 -0.20 5.02 -16.36
N GLY A 178 -0.42 5.69 -17.49
CA GLY A 178 -0.09 7.11 -17.63
C GLY A 178 -0.86 8.00 -16.64
N ALA A 179 -2.18 7.81 -16.55
CA ALA A 179 -3.02 8.54 -15.60
C ALA A 179 -2.65 8.18 -14.15
N GLY A 180 -2.33 6.92 -13.88
CA GLY A 180 -1.89 6.44 -12.57
C GLY A 180 -0.59 7.11 -12.12
N ILE A 181 0.41 7.21 -12.98
CA ILE A 181 1.68 7.89 -12.67
C ILE A 181 1.43 9.36 -12.31
N ILE A 182 0.61 10.07 -13.08
CA ILE A 182 0.31 11.47 -12.80
C ILE A 182 -0.39 11.60 -11.45
N ALA A 183 -1.44 10.81 -11.21
CA ALA A 183 -2.22 10.85 -9.99
C ALA A 183 -1.38 10.53 -8.74
N THR A 184 -0.58 9.46 -8.79
CA THR A 184 0.26 9.05 -7.66
C THR A 184 1.41 10.03 -7.42
N SER A 185 1.98 10.62 -8.48
CA SER A 185 3.00 11.66 -8.34
C SER A 185 2.46 12.91 -7.65
N ILE A 186 1.27 13.37 -8.02
CA ILE A 186 0.62 14.52 -7.36
C ILE A 186 0.32 14.18 -5.89
N SER A 187 -0.24 13.01 -5.61
CA SER A 187 -0.53 12.56 -4.24
C SER A 187 0.74 12.49 -3.38
N THR A 188 1.81 11.91 -3.92
CA THR A 188 3.09 11.79 -3.20
C THR A 188 3.73 13.17 -2.96
N LEU A 189 3.71 14.06 -3.95
CA LEU A 189 4.21 15.42 -3.77
C LEU A 189 3.42 16.17 -2.69
N ALA A 190 2.10 16.08 -2.70
CA ALA A 190 1.24 16.66 -1.66
C ALA A 190 1.58 16.09 -0.27
N GLY A 191 1.76 14.76 -0.15
CA GLY A 191 2.18 14.12 1.08
C GLY A 191 3.54 14.61 1.58
N ILE A 192 4.53 14.72 0.69
CA ILE A 192 5.88 15.23 1.01
C ILE A 192 5.80 16.68 1.49
N VAL A 193 5.08 17.53 0.80
CA VAL A 193 4.89 18.94 1.19
C VAL A 193 4.24 19.02 2.58
N TYR A 194 3.19 18.21 2.80
CA TYR A 194 2.48 18.20 4.08
C TYR A 194 3.41 17.83 5.24
N PHE A 195 4.10 16.69 5.17
CA PHE A 195 4.95 16.30 6.29
C PHE A 195 6.17 17.21 6.46
N LYS A 196 6.71 17.80 5.39
CA LYS A 196 7.79 18.79 5.49
C LYS A 196 7.36 20.09 6.20
N ILE A 197 6.12 20.52 6.01
CA ILE A 197 5.56 21.65 6.73
C ILE A 197 5.36 21.31 8.21
N MET A 198 4.89 20.08 8.50
CA MET A 198 4.68 19.62 9.88
C MET A 198 5.99 19.43 10.63
N ASP A 199 7.05 18.91 9.98
CA ASP A 199 8.37 18.77 10.58
C ASP A 199 9.01 20.11 10.97
N ARG A 200 8.69 21.21 10.27
CA ARG A 200 9.19 22.56 10.59
C ARG A 200 8.51 23.19 11.82
N LYS A 201 7.33 22.69 12.20
CA LYS A 201 6.54 23.26 13.31
C LYS A 201 6.83 22.61 14.66
N ARG A 202 7.70 21.61 14.69
CA ARG A 202 8.16 20.90 15.90
C ARG A 202 9.67 21.06 16.09
#